data_c0931536e405522984d9575f7bbe44f9
#
_entry.id   c0931536e405522984d9575f7bbe44f9
#
_cell.length_a   1.000
_cell.length_b   1.000
_cell.length_c   1.000
_cell.angle_alpha   90.00
_cell.angle_beta   90.00
_cell.angle_gamma   90.00
#
_symmetry.space_group_name_H-M   'P 1'
#
loop_
_entity.id
_entity.type
_entity.pdbx_description
1 polymer ?
#
loop_
_entity_poly.entity_id
_entity_poly.type
_entity_poly.pdbx_seq_one_letter_code
_entity_poly.pdbx_strand_id
1 'polypeptide(L)'
;MKKTHSFLLFLAILIVSLGVRFYWESQKTAFHVDEVMSFVLCDYGDLGWTTTFSGEYTGAEAKQSMLFPHPGLDDAIQDIRHNWQDNRDHYHTNFYYTILRLWLVGFQSYHINDIIVHCLWINYIFYVAYFILLYFFLRLFFWERPKILFLGLLLIGLSASDIANTIFIREYMLQELGALFLAYIVVKSVIEIKKDAYQYNIKNFLITTFAIWAIIFNGYFQFVYVGVLGLYLVWMLCQKKDYYKIIYFAGTMLAAVALCYVCYQGFFKILTEDNKVSGGLSARTLRGYFSPFLFYSLFVMHYTLYIPYLFIIAYVWRKKRMSINQVPWIFIAAVIYSVAAFWTAPMRTNRYIVSATPLLLLIVPFAISKLQGKQQKIASGLCILTAVVMMCFKGNIENMNFDKDEKANLLNNHSEMPTYIVINKKQPWTQCDIIPYLNDHRHYIFVNSVEEIKCNQPHIVSIDCFRGEYPVEKMKQQWEYKGYGSFYNHYIVK
;
A
#
# COMPACT_ATOMS: atom_id res chain seq x y z
N MET A 1 -10.94 16.17 30.87
CA MET A 1 -9.55 16.57 30.55
C MET A 1 -9.59 18.00 29.98
N LYS A 2 -8.70 18.91 30.44
CA LYS A 2 -8.65 20.27 29.85
C LYS A 2 -8.26 20.19 28.37
N LYS A 3 -8.82 21.06 27.52
CA LYS A 3 -8.56 21.05 26.04
C LYS A 3 -7.06 21.02 25.70
N THR A 4 -6.27 21.82 26.43
CA THR A 4 -4.80 21.87 26.27
C THR A 4 -4.12 20.53 26.52
N HIS A 5 -4.51 19.79 27.57
CA HIS A 5 -3.92 18.45 27.85
C HIS A 5 -4.28 17.43 26.77
N SER A 6 -5.49 17.52 26.19
CA SER A 6 -5.88 16.64 25.08
C SER A 6 -5.05 16.92 23.83
N PHE A 7 -4.79 18.19 23.53
CA PHE A 7 -3.96 18.57 22.39
C PHE A 7 -2.50 18.14 22.57
N LEU A 8 -1.91 18.36 23.75
CA LEU A 8 -0.55 17.96 24.03
C LEU A 8 -0.38 16.44 23.95
N LEU A 9 -1.34 15.66 24.45
CA LEU A 9 -1.31 14.21 24.36
C LEU A 9 -1.45 13.72 22.90
N PHE A 10 -2.33 14.34 22.11
CA PHE A 10 -2.42 14.08 20.67
C PHE A 10 -1.08 14.31 19.98
N LEU A 11 -0.47 15.47 20.22
CA LEU A 11 0.82 15.84 19.63
C LEU A 11 1.94 14.87 20.05
N ALA A 12 1.98 14.49 21.33
CA ALA A 12 2.95 13.53 21.84
C ALA A 12 2.85 12.15 21.14
N ILE A 13 1.62 11.65 20.97
CA ILE A 13 1.40 10.37 20.28
C ILE A 13 1.79 10.49 18.79
N LEU A 14 1.46 11.59 18.12
CA LEU A 14 1.87 11.84 16.74
C LEU A 14 3.39 11.87 16.60
N ILE A 15 4.10 12.58 17.49
CA ILE A 15 5.58 12.66 17.48
C ILE A 15 6.18 11.27 17.68
N VAL A 16 5.70 10.50 18.65
CA VAL A 16 6.16 9.12 18.88
C VAL A 16 5.93 8.26 17.66
N SER A 17 4.76 8.38 17.06
CA SER A 17 4.37 7.60 15.87
C SER A 17 5.22 7.94 14.64
N LEU A 18 5.53 9.23 14.42
CA LEU A 18 6.48 9.66 13.39
C LEU A 18 7.90 9.20 13.69
N GLY A 19 8.35 9.29 14.95
CA GLY A 19 9.67 8.82 15.36
C GLY A 19 9.90 7.34 15.09
N VAL A 20 8.88 6.50 15.29
CA VAL A 20 8.94 5.07 14.95
C VAL A 20 9.08 4.87 13.43
N ARG A 21 8.40 5.67 12.61
CA ARG A 21 8.49 5.60 11.15
C ARG A 21 9.84 6.05 10.63
N PHE A 22 10.39 7.13 11.17
CA PHE A 22 11.76 7.58 10.86
C PHE A 22 12.80 6.54 11.26
N TYR A 23 12.61 5.84 12.40
CA TYR A 23 13.47 4.73 12.75
C TYR A 23 13.42 3.62 11.68
N TRP A 24 12.25 3.18 11.26
CA TRP A 24 12.13 2.13 10.26
C TRP A 24 12.57 2.59 8.86
N GLU A 25 12.34 3.86 8.48
CA GLU A 25 12.91 4.46 7.28
C GLU A 25 14.44 4.35 7.29
N SER A 26 15.10 4.71 8.41
CA SER A 26 16.56 4.64 8.52
C SER A 26 17.11 3.22 8.41
N GLN A 27 16.27 2.20 8.62
CA GLN A 27 16.63 0.79 8.44
C GLN A 27 16.35 0.30 7.00
N LYS A 28 15.70 1.12 6.19
CA LYS A 28 15.37 0.76 4.79
C LYS A 28 16.55 1.08 3.88
N THR A 29 17.20 0.03 3.38
CA THR A 29 18.41 0.15 2.55
C THR A 29 18.18 -0.18 1.07
N ALA A 30 16.99 -0.72 0.75
CA ALA A 30 16.65 -1.16 -0.60
C ALA A 30 15.19 -0.89 -0.94
N PHE A 31 14.90 -0.85 -2.24
CA PHE A 31 13.55 -0.80 -2.78
C PHE A 31 12.96 -2.19 -2.99
N HIS A 32 11.67 -2.31 -2.81
CA HIS A 32 10.90 -3.35 -3.47
C HIS A 32 10.76 -3.03 -4.97
N VAL A 33 10.69 -4.03 -5.81
CA VAL A 33 10.52 -3.82 -7.27
C VAL A 33 9.32 -2.93 -7.61
N ASP A 34 8.20 -3.07 -6.88
CA ASP A 34 7.00 -2.25 -7.07
C ASP A 34 7.24 -0.76 -6.78
N GLU A 35 8.17 -0.41 -5.88
CA GLU A 35 8.51 0.99 -5.61
C GLU A 35 9.25 1.60 -6.79
N VAL A 36 10.19 0.86 -7.38
CA VAL A 36 10.90 1.29 -8.58
C VAL A 36 9.96 1.38 -9.78
N MET A 37 9.05 0.41 -9.92
CA MET A 37 7.99 0.48 -10.93
C MET A 37 7.11 1.72 -10.77
N SER A 38 6.91 2.23 -9.56
CA SER A 38 6.16 3.48 -9.36
C SER A 38 6.83 4.68 -10.00
N PHE A 39 8.17 4.74 -9.99
CA PHE A 39 8.92 5.80 -10.68
C PHE A 39 8.77 5.68 -12.20
N VAL A 40 9.04 4.50 -12.76
CA VAL A 40 8.91 4.24 -14.21
C VAL A 40 7.49 4.51 -14.72
N LEU A 41 6.48 4.14 -13.95
CA LEU A 41 5.08 4.33 -14.35
C LEU A 41 4.65 5.79 -14.23
N CYS A 42 5.06 6.51 -13.19
CA CYS A 42 4.67 7.91 -13.03
C CYS A 42 5.33 8.82 -14.07
N ASP A 43 6.58 8.54 -14.47
CA ASP A 43 7.31 9.27 -15.51
C ASP A 43 6.95 8.87 -16.94
N TYR A 44 6.03 7.92 -17.10
CA TYR A 44 5.66 7.33 -18.38
C TYR A 44 6.85 6.81 -19.20
N GLY A 45 7.94 6.42 -18.51
CA GLY A 45 9.17 5.91 -19.10
C GLY A 45 9.00 4.52 -19.74
N ASP A 46 9.62 4.28 -20.89
CA ASP A 46 9.56 3.00 -21.57
C ASP A 46 10.52 1.97 -20.99
N LEU A 47 11.72 2.40 -20.60
CA LEU A 47 12.73 1.54 -19.98
C LEU A 47 12.24 1.00 -18.64
N GLY A 48 12.32 -0.31 -18.47
CA GLY A 48 11.81 -0.96 -17.26
C GLY A 48 10.31 -1.25 -17.26
N TRP A 49 9.60 -0.96 -18.35
CA TRP A 49 8.19 -1.33 -18.48
C TRP A 49 7.88 -1.98 -19.83
N THR A 50 8.10 -1.29 -20.94
CA THR A 50 7.83 -1.76 -22.31
C THR A 50 9.10 -2.15 -23.05
N THR A 51 10.23 -1.56 -22.70
CA THR A 51 11.53 -1.78 -23.33
C THR A 51 12.60 -2.19 -22.34
N THR A 52 13.65 -2.81 -22.85
CA THR A 52 14.83 -3.25 -22.11
C THR A 52 16.04 -2.42 -22.47
N PHE A 53 17.00 -2.30 -21.52
CA PHE A 53 18.33 -1.80 -21.84
C PHE A 53 19.02 -2.70 -22.88
N SER A 54 19.84 -2.10 -23.73
CA SER A 54 20.70 -2.80 -24.69
C SER A 54 21.92 -1.95 -24.98
N GLY A 55 23.12 -2.55 -24.95
CA GLY A 55 24.38 -1.84 -25.12
C GLY A 55 25.09 -1.52 -23.81
N GLU A 56 26.03 -0.59 -23.85
CA GLU A 56 26.87 -0.23 -22.72
C GLU A 56 26.40 1.06 -22.07
N TYR A 57 26.30 1.03 -20.72
CA TYR A 57 25.91 2.18 -19.88
C TYR A 57 26.73 2.18 -18.61
N THR A 58 27.04 3.34 -18.08
CA THR A 58 27.43 3.48 -16.68
C THR A 58 26.22 3.23 -15.77
N GLY A 59 26.46 2.87 -14.51
CA GLY A 59 25.35 2.72 -13.56
C GLY A 59 24.56 4.01 -13.37
N ALA A 60 25.22 5.18 -13.41
CA ALA A 60 24.56 6.48 -13.32
C ALA A 60 23.64 6.73 -14.55
N GLU A 61 24.12 6.48 -15.77
CA GLU A 61 23.34 6.63 -16.99
C GLU A 61 22.11 5.70 -17.00
N ALA A 62 22.30 4.43 -16.59
CA ALA A 62 21.21 3.48 -16.51
C ALA A 62 20.14 3.93 -15.50
N LYS A 63 20.54 4.37 -14.30
CA LYS A 63 19.62 4.89 -13.29
C LYS A 63 18.88 6.13 -13.78
N GLN A 64 19.59 7.09 -14.37
CA GLN A 64 18.99 8.32 -14.88
C GLN A 64 17.94 8.00 -15.94
N SER A 65 18.30 7.16 -16.92
CA SER A 65 17.43 6.84 -18.03
C SER A 65 16.16 6.09 -17.61
N MET A 66 16.18 5.38 -16.48
CA MET A 66 15.04 4.59 -16.02
C MET A 66 14.22 5.27 -14.92
N LEU A 67 14.89 5.92 -13.94
CA LEU A 67 14.21 6.40 -12.73
C LEU A 67 13.69 7.83 -12.86
N PHE A 68 14.45 8.71 -13.52
CA PHE A 68 14.16 10.15 -13.61
C PHE A 68 14.57 10.73 -14.97
N PRO A 69 13.98 10.21 -16.08
CA PRO A 69 14.38 10.63 -17.43
C PRO A 69 14.01 12.09 -17.72
N HIS A 70 12.95 12.60 -17.12
CA HIS A 70 12.34 13.89 -17.44
C HIS A 70 12.06 14.72 -16.18
N PRO A 71 13.02 15.51 -15.65
CA PRO A 71 12.84 16.20 -14.37
C PRO A 71 12.01 17.49 -14.45
N GLY A 72 11.65 17.97 -15.65
CA GLY A 72 10.97 19.24 -15.88
C GLY A 72 9.50 19.24 -15.46
N LEU A 73 8.95 20.44 -15.21
CA LEU A 73 7.52 20.60 -14.91
C LEU A 73 6.66 20.34 -16.16
N ASP A 74 7.09 20.80 -17.32
CA ASP A 74 6.37 20.59 -18.57
C ASP A 74 6.33 19.10 -18.93
N ASP A 75 7.43 18.39 -18.71
CA ASP A 75 7.52 16.95 -18.88
C ASP A 75 6.54 16.24 -17.91
N ALA A 76 6.53 16.68 -16.64
CA ALA A 76 5.60 16.11 -15.66
C ALA A 76 4.12 16.28 -16.05
N ILE A 77 3.77 17.43 -16.63
CA ILE A 77 2.41 17.67 -17.14
C ILE A 77 2.10 16.74 -18.31
N GLN A 78 3.06 16.50 -19.19
CA GLN A 78 2.89 15.58 -20.33
C GLN A 78 2.75 14.13 -19.84
N ASP A 79 3.60 13.66 -18.92
CA ASP A 79 3.57 12.32 -18.34
C ASP A 79 2.23 12.05 -17.63
N ILE A 80 1.76 13.01 -16.84
CA ILE A 80 0.45 12.93 -16.17
C ILE A 80 -0.66 12.83 -17.22
N ARG A 81 -0.60 13.63 -18.28
CA ARG A 81 -1.60 13.62 -19.36
C ARG A 81 -1.62 12.27 -20.08
N HIS A 82 -0.43 11.70 -20.40
CA HIS A 82 -0.31 10.37 -20.98
C HIS A 82 -0.88 9.30 -20.04
N ASN A 83 -0.51 9.33 -18.76
CA ASN A 83 -1.05 8.40 -17.76
C ASN A 83 -2.56 8.48 -17.61
N TRP A 84 -3.17 9.67 -17.78
CA TRP A 84 -4.62 9.84 -17.70
C TRP A 84 -5.32 9.35 -18.97
N GLN A 85 -4.67 9.38 -20.11
CA GLN A 85 -5.18 8.84 -21.37
C GLN A 85 -5.04 7.31 -21.44
N ASP A 86 -3.85 6.80 -21.10
CA ASP A 86 -3.51 5.38 -21.18
C ASP A 86 -2.53 4.98 -20.07
N ASN A 87 -3.06 4.57 -18.93
CA ASN A 87 -2.24 3.98 -17.88
C ASN A 87 -1.81 2.58 -18.29
N ARG A 88 -0.50 2.38 -18.45
CA ARG A 88 0.08 1.10 -18.86
C ARG A 88 0.00 0.01 -17.78
N ASP A 89 -0.19 0.40 -16.52
CA ASP A 89 -0.48 -0.51 -15.41
C ASP A 89 -1.98 -0.60 -15.15
N HIS A 90 -2.69 -1.36 -15.98
CA HIS A 90 -4.15 -1.50 -15.91
C HIS A 90 -4.70 -2.03 -14.57
N TYR A 91 -3.84 -2.59 -13.70
CA TYR A 91 -4.25 -3.09 -12.38
C TYR A 91 -4.32 -2.00 -11.31
N HIS A 92 -3.65 -0.87 -11.53
CA HIS A 92 -3.61 0.26 -10.61
C HIS A 92 -4.25 1.49 -11.26
N THR A 93 -4.68 2.40 -10.42
CA THR A 93 -5.23 3.68 -10.85
C THR A 93 -4.16 4.77 -10.84
N ASN A 94 -4.43 5.92 -11.46
CA ASN A 94 -3.44 6.95 -11.74
C ASN A 94 -3.24 7.96 -10.59
N PHE A 95 -4.07 7.90 -9.54
CA PHE A 95 -4.09 8.99 -8.57
C PHE A 95 -2.76 9.16 -7.85
N TYR A 96 -2.21 8.05 -7.34
CA TYR A 96 -0.91 8.08 -6.67
C TYR A 96 0.22 8.46 -7.64
N TYR A 97 0.24 7.91 -8.85
CA TYR A 97 1.25 8.23 -9.86
C TYR A 97 1.24 9.72 -10.24
N THR A 98 0.06 10.33 -10.36
CA THR A 98 -0.07 11.77 -10.57
C THR A 98 0.58 12.59 -9.46
N ILE A 99 0.32 12.24 -8.21
CA ILE A 99 0.86 12.97 -7.05
C ILE A 99 2.38 12.73 -6.95
N LEU A 100 2.83 11.49 -7.13
CA LEU A 100 4.27 11.15 -7.10
C LEU A 100 5.01 11.88 -8.22
N ARG A 101 4.46 11.94 -9.43
CA ARG A 101 5.09 12.64 -10.55
C ARG A 101 5.27 14.13 -10.29
N LEU A 102 4.25 14.78 -9.73
CA LEU A 102 4.36 16.18 -9.32
C LEU A 102 5.39 16.39 -8.21
N TRP A 103 5.50 15.44 -7.28
CA TRP A 103 6.46 15.49 -6.19
C TRP A 103 7.90 15.36 -6.66
N LEU A 104 8.13 14.63 -7.74
CA LEU A 104 9.44 14.38 -8.34
C LEU A 104 9.93 15.51 -9.25
N VAL A 105 9.15 16.57 -9.51
CA VAL A 105 9.57 17.70 -10.34
C VAL A 105 10.82 18.34 -9.77
N GLY A 106 11.89 18.39 -10.56
CA GLY A 106 13.18 18.96 -10.19
C GLY A 106 14.06 18.04 -9.34
N PHE A 107 13.60 16.84 -8.99
CA PHE A 107 14.41 15.89 -8.23
C PHE A 107 15.33 15.10 -9.17
N GLN A 108 16.63 15.06 -8.84
CA GLN A 108 17.67 14.38 -9.63
C GLN A 108 18.73 13.80 -8.70
N SER A 109 18.45 12.71 -8.05
CA SER A 109 19.45 11.94 -7.29
C SER A 109 19.48 10.49 -7.73
N TYR A 110 20.68 9.90 -7.75
CA TYR A 110 20.90 8.48 -8.05
C TYR A 110 21.26 7.68 -6.78
N HIS A 111 21.43 8.38 -5.66
CA HIS A 111 21.69 7.74 -4.38
C HIS A 111 20.38 7.19 -3.79
N ILE A 112 20.35 5.89 -3.54
CA ILE A 112 19.16 5.19 -3.04
C ILE A 112 18.59 5.86 -1.79
N ASN A 113 19.45 6.25 -0.84
CA ASN A 113 19.00 6.88 0.41
C ASN A 113 18.30 8.22 0.16
N ASP A 114 18.83 9.05 -0.76
CA ASP A 114 18.21 10.33 -1.09
C ASP A 114 16.83 10.12 -1.73
N ILE A 115 16.72 9.13 -2.62
CA ILE A 115 15.46 8.78 -3.28
C ILE A 115 14.45 8.29 -2.23
N ILE A 116 14.87 7.38 -1.32
CA ILE A 116 14.02 6.88 -0.25
C ILE A 116 13.49 8.04 0.60
N VAL A 117 14.39 8.87 1.13
CA VAL A 117 14.01 10.00 1.99
C VAL A 117 13.09 10.97 1.26
N HIS A 118 13.46 11.41 0.03
CA HIS A 118 12.66 12.36 -0.72
C HIS A 118 11.25 11.83 -1.01
N CYS A 119 11.13 10.59 -1.49
CA CYS A 119 9.84 10.02 -1.87
C CYS A 119 8.97 9.67 -0.67
N LEU A 120 9.54 9.28 0.48
CA LEU A 120 8.76 8.97 1.66
C LEU A 120 8.15 10.21 2.32
N TRP A 121 8.68 11.41 2.10
CA TRP A 121 8.07 12.64 2.63
C TRP A 121 6.61 12.81 2.21
N ILE A 122 6.25 12.39 0.99
CA ILE A 122 4.85 12.45 0.54
C ILE A 122 3.95 11.53 1.38
N ASN A 123 4.44 10.33 1.70
CA ASN A 123 3.71 9.39 2.54
C ASN A 123 3.62 9.89 3.99
N TYR A 124 4.62 10.60 4.49
CA TYR A 124 4.53 11.27 5.81
C TYR A 124 3.47 12.38 5.83
N ILE A 125 3.33 13.14 4.75
CA ILE A 125 2.26 14.14 4.62
C ILE A 125 0.89 13.43 4.66
N PHE A 126 0.72 12.34 3.92
CA PHE A 126 -0.51 11.55 3.97
C PHE A 126 -0.76 10.96 5.35
N TYR A 127 0.29 10.47 6.01
CA TYR A 127 0.18 9.93 7.37
C TYR A 127 -0.24 10.99 8.39
N VAL A 128 0.32 12.18 8.37
CA VAL A 128 -0.08 13.27 9.26
C VAL A 128 -1.54 13.63 9.04
N ALA A 129 -1.98 13.76 7.79
CA ALA A 129 -3.38 14.00 7.45
C ALA A 129 -4.30 12.87 7.94
N TYR A 130 -3.89 11.61 7.73
CA TYR A 130 -4.57 10.43 8.22
C TYR A 130 -4.68 10.42 9.75
N PHE A 131 -3.60 10.73 10.47
CA PHE A 131 -3.58 10.72 11.94
C PHE A 131 -4.48 11.82 12.54
N ILE A 132 -4.52 12.99 11.92
CA ILE A 132 -5.46 14.08 12.28
C ILE A 132 -6.90 13.60 12.04
N LEU A 133 -7.17 13.01 10.89
CA LEU A 133 -8.49 12.48 10.55
C LEU A 133 -8.92 11.34 11.49
N LEU A 134 -7.99 10.46 11.86
CA LEU A 134 -8.21 9.38 12.82
C LEU A 134 -8.63 9.91 14.19
N TYR A 135 -8.02 11.00 14.65
CA TYR A 135 -8.44 11.66 15.87
C TYR A 135 -9.90 12.12 15.79
N PHE A 136 -10.30 12.79 14.70
CA PHE A 136 -11.69 13.21 14.51
C PHE A 136 -12.64 12.02 14.37
N PHE A 137 -12.23 10.97 13.69
CA PHE A 137 -13.01 9.75 13.54
C PHE A 137 -13.27 9.04 14.88
N LEU A 138 -12.22 8.86 15.69
CA LEU A 138 -12.34 8.28 17.03
C LEU A 138 -13.18 9.13 17.97
N ARG A 139 -13.19 10.45 17.80
CA ARG A 139 -14.06 11.36 18.55
C ARG A 139 -15.55 11.11 18.32
N LEU A 140 -15.97 10.63 17.16
CA LEU A 140 -17.37 10.28 16.90
C LEU A 140 -17.89 9.20 17.85
N PHE A 141 -16.98 8.35 18.35
CA PHE A 141 -17.32 7.22 19.21
C PHE A 141 -16.93 7.41 20.68
N PHE A 142 -15.83 8.11 20.96
CA PHE A 142 -15.18 8.13 22.27
C PHE A 142 -14.99 9.53 22.85
N TRP A 143 -15.79 10.52 22.40
CA TRP A 143 -15.69 11.90 22.89
C TRP A 143 -15.70 12.00 24.42
N GLU A 144 -16.62 11.29 25.09
CA GLU A 144 -16.76 11.29 26.56
C GLU A 144 -15.74 10.37 27.26
N ARG A 145 -14.92 9.63 26.49
CA ARG A 145 -13.97 8.63 26.98
C ARG A 145 -12.57 8.89 26.45
N PRO A 146 -11.93 9.99 26.84
CA PRO A 146 -10.65 10.41 26.25
C PRO A 146 -9.53 9.38 26.39
N LYS A 147 -9.50 8.58 27.47
CA LYS A 147 -8.52 7.50 27.63
C LYS A 147 -8.64 6.43 26.56
N ILE A 148 -9.85 6.08 26.15
CA ILE A 148 -10.13 5.12 25.09
C ILE A 148 -9.80 5.73 23.72
N LEU A 149 -10.14 6.99 23.50
CA LEU A 149 -9.79 7.73 22.28
C LEU A 149 -8.26 7.69 22.04
N PHE A 150 -7.47 8.07 23.04
CA PHE A 150 -6.02 8.11 22.93
C PHE A 150 -5.40 6.72 22.86
N LEU A 151 -6.00 5.72 23.53
CA LEU A 151 -5.63 4.32 23.33
C LEU A 151 -5.84 3.89 21.87
N GLY A 152 -6.98 4.23 21.27
CA GLY A 152 -7.26 3.95 19.86
C GLY A 152 -6.25 4.59 18.91
N LEU A 153 -5.91 5.87 19.14
CA LEU A 153 -4.88 6.58 18.38
C LEU A 153 -3.52 5.86 18.46
N LEU A 154 -3.13 5.45 19.66
CA LEU A 154 -1.85 4.79 19.87
C LEU A 154 -1.82 3.39 19.21
N LEU A 155 -2.87 2.58 19.39
CA LEU A 155 -2.92 1.22 18.84
C LEU A 155 -2.95 1.21 17.31
N ILE A 156 -3.70 2.13 16.71
CA ILE A 156 -3.81 2.22 15.25
C ILE A 156 -2.53 2.85 14.68
N GLY A 157 -2.10 4.00 15.23
CA GLY A 157 -0.92 4.69 14.75
C GLY A 157 0.43 3.96 14.95
N LEU A 158 0.50 2.97 15.86
CA LEU A 158 1.66 2.09 16.05
C LEU A 158 1.44 0.67 15.50
N SER A 159 0.43 0.45 14.66
CA SER A 159 0.26 -0.85 14.02
C SER A 159 1.39 -1.12 13.02
N ALA A 160 1.88 -2.35 12.97
CA ALA A 160 2.94 -2.74 12.05
C ALA A 160 2.54 -2.52 10.57
N SER A 161 1.27 -2.78 10.24
CA SER A 161 0.72 -2.54 8.90
C SER A 161 0.76 -1.06 8.51
N ASP A 162 0.32 -0.16 9.39
CA ASP A 162 0.28 1.28 9.13
C ASP A 162 1.72 1.88 9.01
N ILE A 163 2.67 1.36 9.83
CA ILE A 163 4.09 1.69 9.68
C ILE A 163 4.61 1.23 8.32
N ALA A 164 4.39 -0.04 7.94
CA ALA A 164 4.84 -0.59 6.67
C ALA A 164 4.31 0.21 5.47
N ASN A 165 3.03 0.59 5.48
CA ASN A 165 2.41 1.37 4.40
C ASN A 165 2.97 2.79 4.28
N THR A 166 3.38 3.39 5.40
CA THR A 166 3.98 4.73 5.39
C THR A 166 5.38 4.72 4.78
N ILE A 167 6.19 3.68 5.05
CA ILE A 167 7.57 3.57 4.55
C ILE A 167 7.69 2.81 3.22
N PHE A 168 6.60 2.63 2.51
CA PHE A 168 6.54 1.97 1.21
C PHE A 168 6.07 2.96 0.15
N ILE A 169 6.89 3.20 -0.89
CA ILE A 169 6.64 4.22 -1.93
C ILE A 169 5.60 3.70 -2.93
N ARG A 170 4.37 3.54 -2.43
CA ARG A 170 3.19 3.09 -3.16
C ARG A 170 1.94 3.78 -2.61
N GLU A 171 0.83 3.57 -3.27
CA GLU A 171 -0.47 4.19 -2.99
C GLU A 171 -1.10 3.83 -1.63
N TYR A 172 -0.53 2.89 -0.85
CA TYR A 172 -1.22 2.28 0.30
C TYR A 172 -1.52 3.27 1.43
N MET A 173 -0.59 4.19 1.75
CA MET A 173 -0.87 5.21 2.77
C MET A 173 -1.97 6.19 2.31
N LEU A 174 -1.99 6.52 1.03
CA LEU A 174 -3.06 7.33 0.44
C LEU A 174 -4.39 6.56 0.43
N GLN A 175 -4.37 5.24 0.21
CA GLN A 175 -5.58 4.40 0.32
C GLN A 175 -6.13 4.35 1.75
N GLU A 176 -5.28 4.23 2.78
CA GLU A 176 -5.72 4.28 4.18
C GLU A 176 -6.35 5.64 4.53
N LEU A 177 -5.73 6.73 4.09
CA LEU A 177 -6.27 8.08 4.26
C LEU A 177 -7.64 8.22 3.60
N GLY A 178 -7.78 7.80 2.34
CA GLY A 178 -9.03 7.86 1.58
C GLY A 178 -10.13 6.99 2.20
N ALA A 179 -9.80 5.76 2.63
CA ALA A 179 -10.74 4.85 3.27
C ALA A 179 -11.24 5.41 4.61
N LEU A 180 -10.34 5.95 5.43
CA LEU A 180 -10.70 6.58 6.69
C LEU A 180 -11.54 7.84 6.48
N PHE A 181 -11.23 8.63 5.43
CA PHE A 181 -12.02 9.83 5.09
C PHE A 181 -13.45 9.44 4.70
N LEU A 182 -13.63 8.47 3.83
CA LEU A 182 -14.96 7.97 3.48
C LEU A 182 -15.69 7.41 4.71
N ALA A 183 -15.01 6.62 5.53
CA ALA A 183 -15.58 6.10 6.77
C ALA A 183 -16.05 7.22 7.72
N TYR A 184 -15.24 8.26 7.88
CA TYR A 184 -15.60 9.43 8.69
C TYR A 184 -16.85 10.13 8.16
N ILE A 185 -16.92 10.40 6.84
CA ILE A 185 -18.08 11.03 6.21
C ILE A 185 -19.32 10.16 6.38
N VAL A 186 -19.25 8.86 6.12
CA VAL A 186 -20.41 7.96 6.21
C VAL A 186 -20.87 7.81 7.66
N VAL A 187 -19.97 7.62 8.63
CA VAL A 187 -20.35 7.52 10.07
C VAL A 187 -20.98 8.80 10.55
N LYS A 188 -20.39 9.94 10.21
CA LYS A 188 -20.95 11.27 10.56
C LYS A 188 -22.34 11.44 9.95
N SER A 189 -22.52 11.13 8.68
CA SER A 189 -23.83 11.19 8.00
C SER A 189 -24.85 10.28 8.68
N VAL A 190 -24.47 9.05 9.04
CA VAL A 190 -25.35 8.12 9.77
C VAL A 190 -25.79 8.69 11.13
N ILE A 191 -24.86 9.30 11.88
CA ILE A 191 -25.16 9.92 13.17
C ILE A 191 -26.14 11.09 12.98
N GLU A 192 -25.91 11.95 11.99
CA GLU A 192 -26.74 13.12 11.70
C GLU A 192 -28.12 12.70 11.15
N ILE A 193 -28.20 11.71 10.28
CA ILE A 193 -29.47 11.17 9.77
C ILE A 193 -30.29 10.55 10.91
N LYS A 194 -29.65 9.81 11.85
CA LYS A 194 -30.36 9.26 13.02
C LYS A 194 -30.96 10.35 13.92
N LYS A 195 -30.35 11.53 13.94
CA LYS A 195 -30.80 12.71 14.71
C LYS A 195 -31.68 13.66 13.91
N ASP A 196 -32.03 13.32 12.67
CA ASP A 196 -32.74 14.17 11.70
C ASP A 196 -32.08 15.55 11.46
N ALA A 197 -30.74 15.61 11.60
CA ALA A 197 -29.92 16.79 11.48
C ALA A 197 -29.08 16.85 10.17
N TYR A 198 -29.11 15.80 9.36
CA TYR A 198 -28.33 15.77 8.11
C TYR A 198 -28.91 16.72 7.07
N GLN A 199 -28.04 17.56 6.53
CA GLN A 199 -28.42 18.53 5.49
C GLN A 199 -28.13 17.97 4.10
N TYR A 200 -29.18 17.75 3.30
CA TYR A 200 -29.11 17.30 1.90
C TYR A 200 -28.86 18.50 0.97
N ASN A 201 -27.68 19.09 1.05
CA ASN A 201 -27.27 20.28 0.32
C ASN A 201 -26.06 19.99 -0.58
N ILE A 202 -25.75 20.95 -1.47
CA ILE A 202 -24.64 20.84 -2.44
C ILE A 202 -23.27 20.65 -1.77
N LYS A 203 -23.03 21.26 -0.61
CA LYS A 203 -21.77 21.12 0.12
C LYS A 203 -21.54 19.65 0.53
N ASN A 204 -22.53 19.02 1.17
CA ASN A 204 -22.43 17.63 1.60
C ASN A 204 -22.42 16.68 0.41
N PHE A 205 -23.13 17.03 -0.70
CA PHE A 205 -23.05 16.30 -1.96
C PHE A 205 -21.61 16.28 -2.49
N LEU A 206 -20.97 17.44 -2.62
CA LEU A 206 -19.61 17.56 -3.14
C LEU A 206 -18.58 16.86 -2.24
N ILE A 207 -18.70 17.01 -0.90
CA ILE A 207 -17.78 16.34 0.05
C ILE A 207 -17.92 14.82 -0.04
N THR A 208 -19.15 14.30 -0.12
CA THR A 208 -19.38 12.85 -0.24
C THR A 208 -18.90 12.32 -1.59
N THR A 209 -19.19 13.02 -2.68
CA THR A 209 -18.69 12.71 -4.03
C THR A 209 -17.17 12.68 -4.05
N PHE A 210 -16.51 13.68 -3.49
CA PHE A 210 -15.05 13.73 -3.41
C PHE A 210 -14.48 12.58 -2.58
N ALA A 211 -15.08 12.25 -1.44
CA ALA A 211 -14.62 11.13 -0.60
C ALA A 211 -14.73 9.78 -1.33
N ILE A 212 -15.82 9.55 -2.06
CA ILE A 212 -16.01 8.33 -2.87
C ILE A 212 -15.03 8.34 -4.05
N TRP A 213 -14.91 9.44 -4.77
CA TRP A 213 -13.97 9.58 -5.89
C TRP A 213 -12.52 9.31 -5.45
N ALA A 214 -12.06 9.97 -4.37
CA ALA A 214 -10.69 9.87 -3.89
C ALA A 214 -10.31 8.43 -3.54
N ILE A 215 -11.21 7.65 -2.97
CA ILE A 215 -10.92 6.26 -2.61
C ILE A 215 -11.01 5.32 -3.82
N ILE A 216 -12.00 5.45 -4.69
CA ILE A 216 -12.15 4.60 -5.88
C ILE A 216 -11.03 4.89 -6.88
N PHE A 217 -10.70 6.18 -7.08
CA PHE A 217 -9.62 6.60 -7.98
C PHE A 217 -8.22 6.29 -7.43
N ASN A 218 -8.12 5.73 -6.23
CA ASN A 218 -6.88 5.26 -5.61
C ASN A 218 -6.77 3.72 -5.58
N GLY A 219 -7.77 2.97 -6.07
CA GLY A 219 -7.69 1.51 -6.17
C GLY A 219 -9.02 0.84 -6.47
N TYR A 220 -9.02 -0.08 -7.44
CA TYR A 220 -10.23 -0.77 -7.90
C TYR A 220 -10.92 -1.61 -6.82
N PHE A 221 -10.18 -2.24 -5.92
CA PHE A 221 -10.77 -3.00 -4.81
C PHE A 221 -11.64 -2.14 -3.88
N GLN A 222 -11.43 -0.83 -3.89
CA GLN A 222 -12.18 0.11 -3.06
C GLN A 222 -13.65 0.23 -3.45
N PHE A 223 -14.05 -0.21 -4.66
CA PHE A 223 -15.47 -0.33 -5.01
C PHE A 223 -16.24 -1.23 -4.03
N VAL A 224 -15.63 -2.34 -3.59
CA VAL A 224 -16.25 -3.22 -2.60
C VAL A 224 -16.44 -2.50 -1.27
N TYR A 225 -15.43 -1.74 -0.84
CA TYR A 225 -15.49 -0.96 0.40
C TYR A 225 -16.59 0.10 0.36
N VAL A 226 -16.64 0.89 -0.72
CA VAL A 226 -17.69 1.89 -0.97
C VAL A 226 -19.07 1.23 -1.04
N GLY A 227 -19.16 0.09 -1.73
CA GLY A 227 -20.41 -0.67 -1.87
C GLY A 227 -20.95 -1.14 -0.51
N VAL A 228 -20.13 -1.70 0.36
CA VAL A 228 -20.56 -2.18 1.68
C VAL A 228 -20.99 -1.01 2.58
N LEU A 229 -20.26 0.09 2.58
CA LEU A 229 -20.63 1.30 3.33
C LEU A 229 -21.93 1.92 2.78
N GLY A 230 -22.07 1.97 1.46
CA GLY A 230 -23.27 2.46 0.78
C GLY A 230 -24.50 1.62 1.09
N LEU A 231 -24.38 0.27 1.05
CA LEU A 231 -25.47 -0.64 1.40
C LEU A 231 -25.97 -0.45 2.84
N TYR A 232 -25.07 -0.22 3.78
CA TYR A 232 -25.48 0.09 5.15
C TYR A 232 -26.27 1.40 5.24
N LEU A 233 -25.83 2.44 4.53
CA LEU A 233 -26.51 3.72 4.48
C LEU A 233 -27.91 3.60 3.86
N VAL A 234 -28.00 2.88 2.73
CA VAL A 234 -29.26 2.58 2.04
C VAL A 234 -30.20 1.81 2.97
N TRP A 235 -29.71 0.74 3.62
CA TRP A 235 -30.50 -0.04 4.58
C TRP A 235 -31.07 0.85 5.70
N MET A 236 -30.25 1.74 6.25
CA MET A 236 -30.71 2.66 7.31
C MET A 236 -31.79 3.65 6.82
N LEU A 237 -31.64 4.17 5.60
CA LEU A 237 -32.65 5.05 4.99
C LEU A 237 -33.96 4.31 4.69
N CYS A 238 -33.87 3.06 4.25
CA CYS A 238 -35.05 2.20 4.08
C CYS A 238 -35.80 1.98 5.41
N GLN A 239 -35.07 1.78 6.52
CA GLN A 239 -35.66 1.67 7.86
C GLN A 239 -36.45 2.93 8.26
N LYS A 240 -35.95 4.12 7.84
CA LYS A 240 -36.63 5.39 8.04
C LYS A 240 -37.72 5.69 7.00
N LYS A 241 -37.91 4.82 5.98
CA LYS A 241 -38.80 5.02 4.82
C LYS A 241 -38.47 6.29 4.01
N ASP A 242 -37.21 6.69 3.98
CA ASP A 242 -36.74 7.94 3.40
C ASP A 242 -36.10 7.68 2.02
N TYR A 243 -36.89 7.14 1.11
CA TYR A 243 -36.45 6.66 -0.19
C TYR A 243 -35.89 7.78 -1.09
N TYR A 244 -36.41 9.00 -0.98
CA TYR A 244 -35.92 10.15 -1.76
C TYR A 244 -34.44 10.44 -1.44
N LYS A 245 -34.04 10.25 -0.20
CA LYS A 245 -32.65 10.48 0.23
C LYS A 245 -31.69 9.44 -0.32
N ILE A 246 -32.15 8.25 -0.68
CA ILE A 246 -31.36 7.25 -1.39
C ILE A 246 -30.89 7.77 -2.74
N ILE A 247 -31.76 8.51 -3.46
CA ILE A 247 -31.43 9.13 -4.76
C ILE A 247 -30.29 10.12 -4.62
N TYR A 248 -30.27 10.90 -3.51
CA TYR A 248 -29.17 11.83 -3.25
C TYR A 248 -27.82 11.11 -3.13
N PHE A 249 -27.73 10.01 -2.36
CA PHE A 249 -26.49 9.24 -2.20
C PHE A 249 -26.13 8.43 -3.47
N ALA A 250 -27.12 7.93 -4.21
CA ALA A 250 -26.89 7.34 -5.52
C ALA A 250 -26.29 8.37 -6.50
N GLY A 251 -26.79 9.61 -6.46
CA GLY A 251 -26.23 10.72 -7.23
C GLY A 251 -24.77 11.02 -6.89
N THR A 252 -24.38 11.01 -5.59
CA THR A 252 -22.98 11.19 -5.21
C THR A 252 -22.07 10.07 -5.74
N MET A 253 -22.55 8.83 -5.74
CA MET A 253 -21.82 7.68 -6.30
C MET A 253 -21.64 7.81 -7.81
N LEU A 254 -22.69 8.11 -8.53
CA LEU A 254 -22.65 8.31 -9.98
C LEU A 254 -21.70 9.45 -10.37
N ALA A 255 -21.76 10.57 -9.65
CA ALA A 255 -20.88 11.70 -9.87
C ALA A 255 -19.41 11.33 -9.62
N ALA A 256 -19.13 10.57 -8.56
CA ALA A 256 -17.77 10.10 -8.25
C ALA A 256 -17.22 9.17 -9.33
N VAL A 257 -18.03 8.22 -9.81
CA VAL A 257 -17.64 7.31 -10.91
C VAL A 257 -17.44 8.07 -12.22
N ALA A 258 -18.29 9.05 -12.52
CA ALA A 258 -18.10 9.91 -13.68
C ALA A 258 -16.80 10.70 -13.62
N LEU A 259 -16.44 11.23 -12.43
CA LEU A 259 -15.16 11.92 -12.23
C LEU A 259 -13.97 10.96 -12.43
N CYS A 260 -14.05 9.70 -11.99
CA CYS A 260 -13.00 8.71 -12.27
C CYS A 260 -12.77 8.54 -13.77
N TYR A 261 -13.86 8.45 -14.56
CA TYR A 261 -13.79 8.33 -16.03
C TYR A 261 -13.21 9.59 -16.70
N VAL A 262 -13.59 10.78 -16.20
CA VAL A 262 -13.06 12.07 -16.72
C VAL A 262 -11.55 12.18 -16.44
N CYS A 263 -11.11 11.77 -15.25
CA CYS A 263 -9.70 11.81 -14.89
C CYS A 263 -8.86 10.69 -15.56
N TYR A 264 -9.47 9.56 -15.88
CA TYR A 264 -8.80 8.45 -16.56
C TYR A 264 -9.79 7.72 -17.46
N GLN A 265 -9.71 7.97 -18.77
CA GLN A 265 -10.61 7.36 -19.76
C GLN A 265 -10.50 5.83 -19.83
N GLY A 266 -9.32 5.28 -19.55
CA GLY A 266 -9.09 3.85 -19.42
C GLY A 266 -9.60 3.21 -18.12
N PHE A 267 -10.25 3.96 -17.22
CA PHE A 267 -10.65 3.48 -15.89
C PHE A 267 -11.46 2.18 -15.90
N PHE A 268 -12.29 1.98 -16.92
CA PHE A 268 -13.10 0.77 -17.05
C PHE A 268 -12.46 -0.35 -17.88
N LYS A 269 -11.26 -0.15 -18.46
CA LYS A 269 -10.58 -1.19 -19.28
C LYS A 269 -10.35 -2.48 -18.49
N ILE A 270 -10.06 -2.38 -17.18
CA ILE A 270 -9.89 -3.55 -16.30
C ILE A 270 -11.11 -4.50 -16.31
N LEU A 271 -12.31 -3.96 -16.53
CA LEU A 271 -13.54 -4.76 -16.56
C LEU A 271 -13.74 -5.49 -17.89
N THR A 272 -13.15 -4.99 -18.98
CA THR A 272 -13.40 -5.46 -20.35
C THR A 272 -12.23 -6.25 -20.94
N GLU A 273 -11.00 -5.90 -20.60
CA GLU A 273 -9.80 -6.44 -21.25
C GLU A 273 -9.08 -7.52 -20.44
N ASP A 274 -9.35 -7.65 -19.13
CA ASP A 274 -8.58 -8.52 -18.28
C ASP A 274 -9.29 -9.83 -17.91
N ASN A 275 -8.93 -10.90 -18.66
CA ASN A 275 -9.35 -12.27 -18.36
C ASN A 275 -8.74 -12.82 -17.05
N LYS A 276 -7.78 -12.14 -16.39
CA LYS A 276 -7.13 -12.65 -15.17
C LYS A 276 -8.01 -12.51 -13.94
N VAL A 277 -8.82 -11.46 -13.85
CA VAL A 277 -9.81 -11.32 -12.77
C VAL A 277 -10.91 -12.38 -12.92
N SER A 278 -11.43 -12.57 -14.12
CA SER A 278 -12.46 -13.58 -14.44
C SER A 278 -11.89 -15.00 -14.37
N GLY A 279 -10.67 -15.24 -14.87
CA GLY A 279 -10.00 -16.53 -14.85
C GLY A 279 -9.60 -16.97 -13.42
N GLY A 280 -9.26 -16.03 -12.55
CA GLY A 280 -8.97 -16.31 -11.14
C GLY A 280 -10.19 -16.80 -10.35
N LEU A 281 -11.38 -16.34 -10.69
CA LEU A 281 -12.65 -16.77 -10.06
C LEU A 281 -13.16 -18.10 -10.63
N SER A 282 -13.05 -18.32 -11.94
CA SER A 282 -13.60 -19.51 -12.62
C SER A 282 -12.78 -20.79 -12.44
N ALA A 283 -11.49 -20.70 -12.17
CA ALA A 283 -10.60 -21.87 -12.05
C ALA A 283 -10.47 -22.44 -10.64
N ARG A 284 -11.21 -21.94 -9.64
CA ARG A 284 -11.03 -22.35 -8.23
C ARG A 284 -11.88 -23.56 -7.87
N THR A 285 -11.23 -24.62 -7.38
CA THR A 285 -11.88 -25.74 -6.70
C THR A 285 -12.42 -25.30 -5.34
N LEU A 286 -13.39 -26.05 -4.75
CA LEU A 286 -13.91 -25.81 -3.39
C LEU A 286 -12.79 -25.58 -2.35
N ARG A 287 -11.71 -26.36 -2.43
CA ARG A 287 -10.51 -26.17 -1.60
C ARG A 287 -9.84 -24.81 -1.86
N GLY A 288 -9.86 -24.34 -3.10
CA GLY A 288 -9.38 -23.02 -3.49
C GLY A 288 -10.23 -21.87 -2.93
N TYR A 289 -11.50 -22.11 -2.59
CA TYR A 289 -12.37 -21.11 -1.96
C TYR A 289 -12.13 -20.96 -0.44
N PHE A 290 -11.83 -22.04 0.27
CA PHE A 290 -11.54 -21.99 1.72
C PHE A 290 -10.13 -21.52 2.05
N SER A 291 -9.14 -21.84 1.23
CA SER A 291 -7.75 -21.48 1.42
C SER A 291 -7.54 -19.94 1.56
N PRO A 292 -8.19 -19.06 0.76
CA PRO A 292 -8.08 -17.61 0.96
C PRO A 292 -8.58 -17.14 2.32
N PHE A 293 -9.66 -17.70 2.84
CA PHE A 293 -10.18 -17.33 4.16
C PHE A 293 -9.20 -17.67 5.29
N LEU A 294 -8.57 -18.85 5.23
CA LEU A 294 -7.56 -19.25 6.21
C LEU A 294 -6.32 -18.31 6.13
N PHE A 295 -5.82 -18.06 4.92
CA PHE A 295 -4.71 -17.13 4.72
C PHE A 295 -5.04 -15.72 5.20
N TYR A 296 -6.23 -15.22 4.86
CA TYR A 296 -6.70 -13.93 5.36
C TYR A 296 -6.69 -13.86 6.89
N SER A 297 -7.21 -14.88 7.56
CA SER A 297 -7.24 -14.91 9.02
C SER A 297 -5.84 -14.88 9.62
N LEU A 298 -4.90 -15.65 9.05
CA LEU A 298 -3.50 -15.67 9.49
C LEU A 298 -2.81 -14.31 9.24
N PHE A 299 -3.04 -13.69 8.07
CA PHE A 299 -2.51 -12.37 7.77
C PHE A 299 -3.04 -11.29 8.72
N VAL A 300 -4.35 -11.25 8.96
CA VAL A 300 -4.94 -10.28 9.90
C VAL A 300 -4.38 -10.48 11.31
N MET A 301 -4.19 -11.74 11.76
CA MET A 301 -3.60 -12.05 13.06
C MET A 301 -2.11 -11.66 13.15
N HIS A 302 -1.39 -11.72 12.04
CA HIS A 302 0.04 -11.39 12.04
C HIS A 302 0.30 -9.87 12.00
N TYR A 303 -0.48 -9.11 11.21
CA TYR A 303 -0.18 -7.70 10.94
C TYR A 303 -1.12 -6.71 11.63
N THR A 304 -2.30 -7.15 12.08
CA THR A 304 -3.33 -6.22 12.56
C THR A 304 -3.95 -6.65 13.89
N LEU A 305 -4.73 -7.75 13.90
CA LEU A 305 -5.45 -8.23 15.08
C LEU A 305 -4.63 -9.32 15.81
N TYR A 306 -3.62 -8.91 16.53
CA TYR A 306 -2.73 -9.81 17.26
C TYR A 306 -3.48 -10.69 18.27
N ILE A 307 -2.93 -11.86 18.56
CA ILE A 307 -3.53 -12.84 19.47
C ILE A 307 -3.99 -12.23 20.81
N PRO A 308 -3.20 -11.37 21.51
CA PRO A 308 -3.69 -10.74 22.74
C PRO A 308 -4.93 -9.87 22.55
N TYR A 309 -5.06 -9.18 21.39
CA TYR A 309 -6.26 -8.42 21.09
C TYR A 309 -7.47 -9.31 20.94
N LEU A 310 -7.34 -10.43 20.23
CA LEU A 310 -8.42 -11.41 20.04
C LEU A 310 -8.88 -12.02 21.38
N PHE A 311 -7.97 -12.30 22.30
CA PHE A 311 -8.33 -12.74 23.67
C PHE A 311 -9.12 -11.69 24.41
N ILE A 312 -8.77 -10.41 24.34
CA ILE A 312 -9.51 -9.32 24.98
C ILE A 312 -10.91 -9.20 24.36
N ILE A 313 -11.00 -9.23 23.03
CA ILE A 313 -12.29 -9.17 22.32
C ILE A 313 -13.18 -10.35 22.73
N ALA A 314 -12.64 -11.57 22.71
CA ALA A 314 -13.38 -12.79 23.09
C ALA A 314 -13.82 -12.76 24.57
N TYR A 315 -12.93 -12.30 25.48
CA TYR A 315 -13.28 -12.13 26.89
C TYR A 315 -14.44 -11.15 27.09
N VAL A 316 -14.38 -10.00 26.44
CA VAL A 316 -15.43 -8.98 26.53
C VAL A 316 -16.72 -9.49 25.91
N TRP A 317 -16.66 -10.16 24.75
CA TRP A 317 -17.81 -10.77 24.11
C TRP A 317 -18.54 -11.74 25.05
N ARG A 318 -17.78 -12.67 25.66
CA ARG A 318 -18.33 -13.69 26.57
C ARG A 318 -18.87 -13.11 27.88
N LYS A 319 -18.09 -12.21 28.53
CA LYS A 319 -18.41 -11.73 29.89
C LYS A 319 -19.39 -10.56 29.92
N LYS A 320 -19.30 -9.65 28.95
CA LYS A 320 -20.13 -8.44 28.89
C LYS A 320 -21.27 -8.57 27.90
N ARG A 321 -21.47 -9.77 27.31
CA ARG A 321 -22.53 -10.07 26.34
C ARG A 321 -22.63 -8.97 25.28
N MET A 322 -21.51 -8.64 24.66
CA MET A 322 -21.47 -7.64 23.59
C MET A 322 -22.32 -8.18 22.43
N SER A 323 -23.48 -7.61 22.20
CA SER A 323 -24.34 -8.00 21.09
C SER A 323 -23.78 -7.48 19.77
N ILE A 324 -24.13 -8.13 18.65
CA ILE A 324 -23.78 -7.68 17.28
C ILE A 324 -24.21 -6.23 17.06
N ASN A 325 -25.35 -5.81 17.62
CA ASN A 325 -25.84 -4.43 17.53
C ASN A 325 -24.93 -3.39 18.21
N GLN A 326 -24.01 -3.83 19.07
CA GLN A 326 -23.02 -2.97 19.73
C GLN A 326 -21.66 -3.00 19.04
N VAL A 327 -21.44 -3.94 18.10
CA VAL A 327 -20.26 -3.94 17.23
C VAL A 327 -20.48 -2.83 16.19
N PRO A 328 -19.51 -1.91 16.02
CA PRO A 328 -19.60 -0.94 14.97
C PRO A 328 -19.79 -1.64 13.63
N TRP A 329 -20.89 -1.36 12.95
CA TRP A 329 -21.15 -1.91 11.61
C TRP A 329 -19.98 -1.66 10.64
N ILE A 330 -19.20 -0.60 10.87
CA ILE A 330 -18.02 -0.27 10.10
C ILE A 330 -16.92 -1.34 10.23
N PHE A 331 -16.82 -2.02 11.39
CA PHE A 331 -15.93 -3.17 11.54
C PHE A 331 -16.39 -4.33 10.64
N ILE A 332 -17.69 -4.57 10.59
CA ILE A 332 -18.28 -5.60 9.71
C ILE A 332 -17.98 -5.26 8.25
N ALA A 333 -18.14 -4.00 7.87
CA ALA A 333 -17.80 -3.52 6.52
C ALA A 333 -16.32 -3.75 6.18
N ALA A 334 -15.42 -3.48 7.12
CA ALA A 334 -13.99 -3.72 6.94
C ALA A 334 -13.67 -5.22 6.78
N VAL A 335 -14.35 -6.10 7.54
CA VAL A 335 -14.19 -7.56 7.40
C VAL A 335 -14.69 -8.03 6.03
N ILE A 336 -15.88 -7.60 5.60
CA ILE A 336 -16.44 -7.98 4.29
C ILE A 336 -15.52 -7.52 3.16
N TYR A 337 -15.08 -6.26 3.20
CA TYR A 337 -14.13 -5.73 2.23
C TYR A 337 -12.85 -6.57 2.17
N SER A 338 -12.23 -6.81 3.33
CA SER A 338 -10.96 -7.53 3.41
C SER A 338 -11.07 -8.96 2.87
N VAL A 339 -12.14 -9.66 3.21
CA VAL A 339 -12.42 -11.02 2.70
C VAL A 339 -12.60 -10.98 1.19
N ALA A 340 -13.40 -10.04 0.67
CA ALA A 340 -13.65 -9.90 -0.76
C ALA A 340 -12.38 -9.54 -1.53
N ALA A 341 -11.60 -8.56 -1.05
CA ALA A 341 -10.33 -8.16 -1.66
C ALA A 341 -9.34 -9.32 -1.69
N PHE A 342 -9.21 -10.04 -0.59
CA PHE A 342 -8.31 -11.20 -0.51
C PHE A 342 -8.73 -12.38 -1.37
N TRP A 343 -10.03 -12.49 -1.62
CA TRP A 343 -10.60 -13.54 -2.45
C TRP A 343 -10.42 -13.26 -3.94
N THR A 344 -10.49 -12.01 -4.35
CA THR A 344 -10.41 -11.58 -5.74
C THR A 344 -8.99 -11.20 -6.18
N ALA A 345 -8.10 -10.83 -5.24
CA ALA A 345 -6.74 -10.43 -5.54
C ALA A 345 -5.93 -11.55 -6.23
N PRO A 346 -5.13 -11.22 -7.26
CA PRO A 346 -4.28 -12.17 -7.96
C PRO A 346 -3.19 -12.77 -7.06
N MET A 347 -2.67 -11.96 -6.14
CA MET A 347 -1.71 -12.37 -5.12
C MET A 347 -2.31 -12.17 -3.73
N ARG A 348 -1.97 -13.07 -2.77
CA ARG A 348 -2.46 -12.99 -1.39
C ARG A 348 -1.46 -12.24 -0.53
N THR A 349 -1.52 -10.93 -0.58
CA THR A 349 -0.64 -10.05 0.21
C THR A 349 -1.47 -9.11 1.08
N ASN A 350 -0.89 -8.66 2.20
CA ASN A 350 -1.53 -7.69 3.09
C ASN A 350 -1.88 -6.37 2.37
N ARG A 351 -1.14 -6.02 1.33
CA ARG A 351 -1.30 -4.79 0.55
C ARG A 351 -2.71 -4.53 0.03
N TYR A 352 -3.46 -5.59 -0.27
CA TYR A 352 -4.83 -5.45 -0.80
C TYR A 352 -5.89 -5.15 0.28
N ILE A 353 -5.55 -5.29 1.56
CA ILE A 353 -6.49 -5.07 2.66
C ILE A 353 -6.11 -3.89 3.57
N VAL A 354 -5.07 -3.14 3.21
CA VAL A 354 -4.55 -2.03 4.03
C VAL A 354 -5.60 -1.00 4.39
N SER A 355 -6.49 -0.66 3.45
CA SER A 355 -7.58 0.30 3.69
C SER A 355 -8.52 -0.12 4.83
N ALA A 356 -8.60 -1.41 5.13
CA ALA A 356 -9.42 -1.92 6.24
C ALA A 356 -8.71 -1.91 7.59
N THR A 357 -7.38 -1.83 7.62
CA THR A 357 -6.57 -1.98 8.84
C THR A 357 -7.03 -1.09 10.00
N PRO A 358 -7.21 0.25 9.84
CA PRO A 358 -7.62 1.11 10.93
C PRO A 358 -9.01 0.76 11.46
N LEU A 359 -9.89 0.29 10.57
CA LEU A 359 -11.27 -0.04 10.93
C LEU A 359 -11.36 -1.41 11.61
N LEU A 360 -10.50 -2.37 11.23
CA LEU A 360 -10.36 -3.65 11.92
C LEU A 360 -9.83 -3.46 13.34
N LEU A 361 -8.82 -2.61 13.51
CA LEU A 361 -8.25 -2.29 14.82
C LEU A 361 -9.21 -1.55 15.74
N LEU A 362 -10.18 -0.83 15.19
CA LEU A 362 -11.18 -0.08 15.96
C LEU A 362 -11.98 -0.97 16.94
N ILE A 363 -12.13 -2.28 16.66
CA ILE A 363 -12.83 -3.21 17.55
C ILE A 363 -12.14 -3.33 18.92
N VAL A 364 -10.81 -3.14 19.00
CA VAL A 364 -10.03 -3.27 20.24
C VAL A 364 -10.39 -2.16 21.25
N PRO A 365 -10.31 -0.85 20.93
CA PRO A 365 -10.77 0.20 21.84
C PRO A 365 -12.25 0.11 22.14
N PHE A 366 -13.09 -0.36 21.21
CA PHE A 366 -14.50 -0.66 21.50
C PHE A 366 -14.66 -1.73 22.57
N ALA A 367 -13.97 -2.86 22.45
CA ALA A 367 -14.00 -3.93 23.44
C ALA A 367 -13.53 -3.41 24.82
N ILE A 368 -12.39 -2.70 24.86
CA ILE A 368 -11.83 -2.14 26.10
C ILE A 368 -12.79 -1.11 26.72
N SER A 369 -13.53 -0.37 25.92
CA SER A 369 -14.52 0.60 26.42
C SER A 369 -15.66 -0.03 27.24
N LYS A 370 -15.89 -1.35 27.10
CA LYS A 370 -16.89 -2.10 27.89
C LYS A 370 -16.36 -2.60 29.23
N LEU A 371 -15.05 -2.52 29.45
CA LEU A 371 -14.40 -2.86 30.70
C LEU A 371 -14.38 -1.65 31.65
N GLN A 372 -14.25 -1.91 32.95
CA GLN A 372 -14.17 -0.88 33.98
C GLN A 372 -13.05 -1.14 34.97
N GLY A 373 -12.61 -0.09 35.66
CA GLY A 373 -11.66 -0.18 36.78
C GLY A 373 -10.35 -0.90 36.42
N LYS A 374 -9.98 -1.90 37.24
CA LYS A 374 -8.72 -2.65 37.09
C LYS A 374 -8.66 -3.44 35.77
N GLN A 375 -9.80 -4.02 35.34
CA GLN A 375 -9.84 -4.80 34.09
C GLN A 375 -9.53 -3.93 32.87
N GLN A 376 -10.07 -2.71 32.79
CA GLN A 376 -9.80 -1.78 31.71
C GLN A 376 -8.32 -1.39 31.67
N LYS A 377 -7.71 -1.09 32.84
CA LYS A 377 -6.29 -0.72 32.93
C LYS A 377 -5.38 -1.86 32.45
N ILE A 378 -5.65 -3.10 32.93
CA ILE A 378 -4.86 -4.28 32.54
C ILE A 378 -4.98 -4.54 31.03
N ALA A 379 -6.22 -4.54 30.48
CA ALA A 379 -6.44 -4.76 29.07
C ALA A 379 -5.75 -3.68 28.20
N SER A 380 -5.86 -2.40 28.60
CA SER A 380 -5.17 -1.30 27.90
C SER A 380 -3.65 -1.47 27.94
N GLY A 381 -3.09 -1.80 29.12
CA GLY A 381 -1.63 -2.02 29.28
C GLY A 381 -1.13 -3.19 28.42
N LEU A 382 -1.88 -4.30 28.40
CA LEU A 382 -1.56 -5.46 27.55
C LEU A 382 -1.61 -5.11 26.06
N CYS A 383 -2.61 -4.35 25.61
CA CYS A 383 -2.69 -3.91 24.22
C CYS A 383 -1.52 -2.99 23.84
N ILE A 384 -1.18 -2.03 24.70
CA ILE A 384 -0.04 -1.13 24.44
C ILE A 384 1.26 -1.93 24.38
N LEU A 385 1.49 -2.83 25.34
CA LEU A 385 2.67 -3.70 25.33
C LEU A 385 2.74 -4.53 24.04
N THR A 386 1.61 -5.12 23.64
CA THR A 386 1.53 -5.88 22.39
C THR A 386 1.89 -5.01 21.18
N ALA A 387 1.33 -3.80 21.06
CA ALA A 387 1.65 -2.90 19.95
C ALA A 387 3.16 -2.56 19.94
N VAL A 388 3.74 -2.20 21.10
CA VAL A 388 5.17 -1.88 21.22
C VAL A 388 6.05 -3.07 20.85
N VAL A 389 5.73 -4.26 21.33
CA VAL A 389 6.48 -5.48 20.99
C VAL A 389 6.40 -5.76 19.50
N MET A 390 5.20 -5.74 18.92
CA MET A 390 5.00 -6.11 17.52
C MET A 390 5.62 -5.11 16.53
N MET A 391 5.64 -3.81 16.84
CA MET A 391 6.30 -2.81 16.00
C MET A 391 7.84 -2.88 16.05
N CYS A 392 8.42 -3.52 17.07
CA CYS A 392 9.89 -3.66 17.20
C CYS A 392 10.45 -4.83 16.37
N PHE A 393 9.61 -5.75 15.89
CA PHE A 393 10.08 -6.89 15.10
C PHE A 393 10.12 -6.55 13.61
N LYS A 394 11.32 -6.60 13.00
CA LYS A 394 11.52 -6.35 11.55
C LYS A 394 10.61 -7.22 10.68
N GLY A 395 10.39 -8.48 11.05
CA GLY A 395 9.53 -9.40 10.30
C GLY A 395 8.04 -9.03 10.27
N ASN A 396 7.60 -8.11 11.14
CA ASN A 396 6.22 -7.62 11.15
C ASN A 396 6.04 -6.36 10.29
N ILE A 397 7.15 -5.70 9.89
CA ILE A 397 7.11 -4.57 8.98
C ILE A 397 7.31 -5.12 7.57
N GLU A 398 6.24 -5.18 6.81
CA GLU A 398 6.25 -5.69 5.44
C GLU A 398 7.19 -4.83 4.57
N ASN A 399 7.84 -5.45 3.59
CA ASN A 399 8.75 -4.80 2.65
C ASN A 399 10.06 -4.24 3.24
N MET A 400 10.48 -4.68 4.44
CA MET A 400 11.77 -4.35 5.05
C MET A 400 12.86 -5.42 4.84
N ASN A 401 12.53 -6.54 4.19
CA ASN A 401 13.42 -7.69 4.06
C ASN A 401 14.33 -7.64 2.82
N PHE A 402 14.36 -6.49 2.14
CA PHE A 402 15.20 -6.31 0.96
C PHE A 402 16.54 -5.71 1.39
N ASP A 403 17.60 -6.47 1.20
CA ASP A 403 18.96 -6.03 1.51
C ASP A 403 19.63 -5.54 0.21
N LYS A 404 20.11 -4.30 0.25
CA LYS A 404 20.93 -3.73 -0.82
C LYS A 404 22.16 -4.60 -1.13
N ASP A 405 22.77 -5.13 -0.08
CA ASP A 405 24.00 -5.90 -0.19
C ASP A 405 23.79 -7.22 -0.90
N GLU A 406 22.66 -7.89 -0.71
CA GLU A 406 22.34 -9.11 -1.46
C GLU A 406 22.20 -8.85 -2.97
N LYS A 407 21.68 -7.66 -3.34
CA LYS A 407 21.44 -7.32 -4.75
C LYS A 407 22.66 -6.80 -5.48
N ALA A 408 23.55 -6.11 -4.79
CA ALA A 408 24.64 -5.34 -5.38
C ALA A 408 26.04 -5.88 -5.12
N ASN A 409 26.23 -6.70 -4.09
CA ASN A 409 27.57 -7.08 -3.61
C ASN A 409 28.44 -7.72 -4.68
N LEU A 410 27.89 -8.64 -5.47
CA LEU A 410 28.68 -9.30 -6.50
C LEU A 410 29.00 -8.36 -7.66
N LEU A 411 28.04 -7.54 -8.09
CA LEU A 411 28.22 -6.61 -9.18
C LEU A 411 29.27 -5.54 -8.87
N ASN A 412 29.41 -5.18 -7.58
CA ASN A 412 30.28 -4.10 -7.14
C ASN A 412 31.66 -4.58 -6.64
N ASN A 413 31.77 -5.84 -6.15
CA ASN A 413 33.01 -6.35 -5.53
C ASN A 413 34.08 -6.82 -6.50
N HIS A 414 33.78 -6.93 -7.80
CA HIS A 414 34.72 -7.35 -8.85
C HIS A 414 34.84 -6.25 -9.93
N SER A 415 35.31 -5.08 -9.52
CA SER A 415 35.35 -3.86 -10.34
C SER A 415 36.17 -3.99 -11.64
N GLU A 416 37.17 -4.88 -11.66
CA GLU A 416 38.07 -5.06 -12.80
C GLU A 416 37.49 -5.96 -13.90
N MET A 417 36.38 -6.67 -13.63
CA MET A 417 35.80 -7.60 -14.60
C MET A 417 34.69 -6.94 -15.42
N PRO A 418 34.64 -7.11 -16.74
CA PRO A 418 33.47 -6.75 -17.53
C PRO A 418 32.22 -7.41 -16.95
N THR A 419 31.11 -6.67 -16.88
CA THR A 419 29.86 -7.18 -16.31
C THR A 419 28.75 -7.11 -17.33
N TYR A 420 28.22 -8.28 -17.64
CA TYR A 420 27.08 -8.46 -18.53
C TYR A 420 25.81 -8.65 -17.70
N ILE A 421 24.75 -7.92 -18.06
CA ILE A 421 23.43 -8.06 -17.47
C ILE A 421 22.50 -8.59 -18.56
N VAL A 422 22.08 -9.84 -18.40
CA VAL A 422 21.16 -10.52 -19.33
C VAL A 422 19.73 -10.25 -18.89
N ILE A 423 18.99 -9.50 -19.71
CA ILE A 423 17.63 -9.06 -19.42
C ILE A 423 16.62 -9.86 -20.22
N ASN A 424 15.52 -10.21 -19.57
CA ASN A 424 14.41 -10.89 -20.22
C ASN A 424 13.50 -9.89 -20.96
N LYS A 425 13.52 -9.91 -22.30
CA LYS A 425 12.66 -9.06 -23.15
C LYS A 425 11.17 -9.24 -22.89
N LYS A 426 10.73 -10.41 -22.42
CA LYS A 426 9.32 -10.69 -22.15
C LYS A 426 8.84 -10.14 -20.82
N GLN A 427 9.78 -9.75 -19.95
CA GLN A 427 9.51 -9.22 -18.61
C GLN A 427 10.37 -7.97 -18.34
N PRO A 428 10.22 -6.88 -19.10
CA PRO A 428 11.09 -5.70 -18.99
C PRO A 428 11.13 -5.10 -17.57
N TRP A 429 10.06 -5.25 -16.79
CA TRP A 429 9.95 -4.71 -15.44
C TRP A 429 10.92 -5.36 -14.42
N THR A 430 11.50 -6.54 -14.73
CA THR A 430 12.51 -7.17 -13.86
C THR A 430 13.77 -6.33 -13.72
N GLN A 431 14.06 -5.44 -14.69
CA GLN A 431 15.16 -4.49 -14.63
C GLN A 431 15.06 -3.57 -13.41
N CYS A 432 13.85 -3.27 -12.95
CA CYS A 432 13.60 -2.47 -11.76
C CYS A 432 14.22 -3.09 -10.49
N ASP A 433 14.52 -4.37 -10.50
CA ASP A 433 15.14 -5.08 -9.37
C ASP A 433 16.65 -4.89 -9.27
N ILE A 434 17.33 -4.57 -10.36
CA ILE A 434 18.80 -4.50 -10.41
C ILE A 434 19.35 -3.10 -10.67
N ILE A 435 18.72 -2.33 -11.56
CA ILE A 435 19.22 -1.02 -12.01
C ILE A 435 19.51 -0.04 -10.86
N PRO A 436 18.66 0.09 -9.83
CA PRO A 436 18.92 1.03 -8.74
C PRO A 436 20.22 0.77 -7.97
N TYR A 437 20.75 -0.45 -8.04
CA TYR A 437 21.90 -0.92 -7.24
C TYR A 437 23.22 -0.93 -8.01
N LEU A 438 23.23 -0.57 -9.28
CA LEU A 438 24.46 -0.48 -10.07
C LEU A 438 25.37 0.62 -9.52
N ASN A 439 26.68 0.39 -9.56
CA ASN A 439 27.68 1.42 -9.21
C ASN A 439 27.70 2.53 -10.26
N ASP A 440 27.61 3.78 -9.83
CA ASP A 440 27.45 4.95 -10.72
C ASP A 440 28.59 5.08 -11.75
N HIS A 441 29.81 4.73 -11.36
CA HIS A 441 31.01 4.93 -12.18
C HIS A 441 31.44 3.70 -12.98
N ARG A 442 30.74 2.56 -12.79
CA ARG A 442 31.08 1.31 -13.45
C ARG A 442 30.26 1.16 -14.73
N HIS A 443 30.91 0.56 -15.76
CA HIS A 443 30.26 0.19 -17.01
C HIS A 443 29.62 -1.19 -16.91
N TYR A 444 28.43 -1.33 -17.46
CA TYR A 444 27.64 -2.55 -17.56
C TYR A 444 27.19 -2.74 -19.00
N ILE A 445 27.26 -3.97 -19.48
CA ILE A 445 26.85 -4.32 -20.84
C ILE A 445 25.52 -5.08 -20.74
N PHE A 446 24.48 -4.45 -21.24
CA PHE A 446 23.13 -5.03 -21.25
C PHE A 446 22.92 -5.81 -22.54
N VAL A 447 22.54 -7.08 -22.39
CA VAL A 447 22.26 -8.02 -23.48
C VAL A 447 20.91 -8.71 -23.26
N ASN A 448 20.30 -9.18 -24.34
CA ASN A 448 18.99 -9.83 -24.23
C ASN A 448 19.06 -11.36 -24.23
N SER A 449 20.25 -11.89 -24.45
CA SER A 449 20.51 -13.34 -24.36
C SER A 449 21.97 -13.59 -24.00
N VAL A 450 22.23 -14.80 -23.49
CA VAL A 450 23.58 -15.25 -23.14
C VAL A 450 24.46 -15.40 -24.39
N GLU A 451 23.87 -15.72 -25.52
CA GLU A 451 24.56 -15.90 -26.82
C GLU A 451 25.13 -14.59 -27.38
N GLU A 452 24.63 -13.45 -26.90
CA GLU A 452 25.16 -12.12 -27.28
C GLU A 452 26.48 -11.79 -26.56
N ILE A 453 26.84 -12.54 -25.52
CA ILE A 453 28.07 -12.32 -24.74
C ILE A 453 29.29 -12.79 -25.59
N LYS A 454 30.12 -11.84 -26.01
CA LYS A 454 31.34 -12.06 -26.77
C LYS A 454 32.55 -11.59 -25.95
N CYS A 455 32.94 -12.38 -24.95
CA CYS A 455 34.04 -12.04 -24.06
C CYS A 455 34.97 -13.24 -23.89
N ASN A 456 36.29 -13.07 -24.18
CA ASN A 456 37.31 -14.09 -24.05
C ASN A 456 38.14 -13.98 -22.77
N GLN A 457 37.81 -13.04 -21.89
CA GLN A 457 38.48 -12.83 -20.61
C GLN A 457 37.49 -13.11 -19.45
N PRO A 458 37.99 -13.32 -18.22
CA PRO A 458 37.12 -13.49 -17.07
C PRO A 458 36.13 -12.36 -16.94
N HIS A 459 34.85 -12.66 -16.75
CA HIS A 459 33.77 -11.67 -16.68
C HIS A 459 32.63 -12.11 -15.75
N ILE A 460 31.81 -11.16 -15.34
CA ILE A 460 30.61 -11.39 -14.55
C ILE A 460 29.40 -11.44 -15.46
N VAL A 461 28.49 -12.40 -15.19
CA VAL A 461 27.19 -12.49 -15.85
C VAL A 461 26.10 -12.48 -14.80
N SER A 462 25.21 -11.52 -14.91
CA SER A 462 23.99 -11.44 -14.10
C SER A 462 22.78 -11.76 -14.97
N ILE A 463 22.05 -12.82 -14.64
CA ILE A 463 20.99 -13.36 -15.50
C ILE A 463 19.65 -13.23 -14.80
N ASP A 464 18.67 -12.64 -15.49
CA ASP A 464 17.28 -12.65 -15.08
C ASP A 464 16.74 -14.09 -15.08
N CYS A 465 16.35 -14.57 -13.90
CA CYS A 465 15.83 -15.92 -13.66
C CYS A 465 14.32 -15.93 -13.38
N PHE A 466 13.65 -14.81 -13.53
CA PHE A 466 12.21 -14.73 -13.30
C PHE A 466 11.47 -15.62 -14.31
N ARG A 467 10.63 -16.53 -13.80
CA ARG A 467 9.89 -17.55 -14.55
C ARG A 467 10.72 -18.58 -15.33
N GLY A 468 12.01 -18.73 -15.00
CA GLY A 468 12.78 -19.90 -15.39
C GLY A 468 13.08 -20.04 -16.90
N GLU A 469 13.19 -18.93 -17.63
CA GLU A 469 13.53 -18.98 -19.08
C GLU A 469 14.96 -19.51 -19.34
N TYR A 470 15.85 -19.32 -18.37
CA TYR A 470 17.21 -19.84 -18.46
C TYR A 470 17.39 -21.07 -17.57
N PRO A 471 18.01 -22.15 -18.07
CA PRO A 471 18.25 -23.37 -17.30
C PRO A 471 19.38 -23.17 -16.28
N VAL A 472 19.05 -22.53 -15.15
CA VAL A 472 19.97 -22.15 -14.05
C VAL A 472 20.86 -23.31 -13.63
N GLU A 473 20.34 -24.53 -13.58
CA GLU A 473 21.11 -25.72 -13.20
C GLU A 473 22.18 -26.09 -14.24
N LYS A 474 21.93 -25.89 -15.54
CA LYS A 474 22.95 -26.08 -16.60
C LYS A 474 24.06 -25.05 -16.49
N MET A 475 23.71 -23.80 -16.17
CA MET A 475 24.69 -22.72 -16.05
C MET A 475 25.55 -22.86 -14.80
N LYS A 476 25.00 -23.33 -13.68
CA LYS A 476 25.77 -23.66 -12.47
C LYS A 476 26.83 -24.75 -12.71
N GLN A 477 26.66 -25.61 -13.69
CA GLN A 477 27.66 -26.61 -14.06
C GLN A 477 28.82 -26.05 -14.90
N GLN A 478 28.56 -24.96 -15.64
CA GLN A 478 29.53 -24.36 -16.55
C GLN A 478 30.26 -23.15 -15.95
N TRP A 479 29.58 -22.41 -15.06
CA TRP A 479 30.08 -21.16 -14.51
C TRP A 479 30.08 -21.18 -12.97
N GLU A 480 30.99 -20.45 -12.39
CA GLU A 480 31.07 -20.35 -10.94
C GLU A 480 29.93 -19.50 -10.39
N TYR A 481 28.90 -20.13 -9.81
CA TYR A 481 27.78 -19.47 -9.19
C TYR A 481 28.20 -18.72 -7.93
N LYS A 482 27.85 -17.45 -7.81
CA LYS A 482 28.24 -16.57 -6.70
C LYS A 482 27.09 -16.12 -5.82
N GLY A 483 25.86 -16.20 -6.28
CA GLY A 483 24.73 -15.80 -5.45
C GLY A 483 23.47 -15.52 -6.24
N TYR A 484 22.42 -15.24 -5.48
CA TYR A 484 21.09 -14.90 -5.97
C TYR A 484 20.69 -13.53 -5.42
N GLY A 485 20.33 -12.63 -6.28
CA GLY A 485 19.84 -11.30 -5.92
C GLY A 485 18.42 -11.10 -6.44
N SER A 486 17.41 -11.52 -5.68
CA SER A 486 16.00 -11.36 -6.02
C SER A 486 15.62 -12.05 -7.35
N PHE A 487 15.58 -11.33 -8.49
CA PHE A 487 15.27 -11.90 -9.80
C PHE A 487 16.51 -12.31 -10.60
N TYR A 488 17.72 -12.02 -10.13
CA TYR A 488 18.96 -12.24 -10.86
C TYR A 488 19.86 -13.26 -10.18
N ASN A 489 20.37 -14.21 -10.95
CA ASN A 489 21.47 -15.07 -10.57
C ASN A 489 22.79 -14.51 -11.09
N HIS A 490 23.82 -14.53 -10.25
CA HIS A 490 25.13 -14.00 -10.54
C HIS A 490 26.17 -15.11 -10.70
N TYR A 491 27.00 -14.99 -11.73
CA TYR A 491 28.02 -15.95 -12.09
C TYR A 491 29.34 -15.28 -12.42
N ILE A 492 30.47 -15.96 -12.16
CA ILE A 492 31.77 -15.64 -12.73
C ILE A 492 32.08 -16.67 -13.80
N VAL A 493 32.39 -16.17 -15.00
CA VAL A 493 32.88 -16.96 -16.14
C VAL A 493 34.38 -16.74 -16.21
N LYS A 494 35.16 -17.82 -16.16
CA LYS A 494 36.66 -17.80 -16.17
C LYS A 494 37.22 -17.96 -17.58
#